data_7e2b46555f0350d07b3ba0bda9791a00
#
_entry.id   7e2b46555f0350d07b3ba0bda9791a00
#
_cell.length_a   1.000
_cell.length_b   1.000
_cell.length_c   1.000
_cell.angle_alpha   90.00
_cell.angle_beta   90.00
_cell.angle_gamma   90.00
#
_symmetry.space_group_name_H-M   'P 1'
#
loop_
_entity.id
_entity.type
_entity.pdbx_description
1 polymer ?
#
loop_
_entity_poly.entity_id
_entity_poly.type
_entity_poly.pdbx_seq_one_letter_code
_entity_poly.pdbx_strand_id
1 'polypeptide(L)'
;MRFWNKKRRCDAFNLLLHFSQKPWYTAYEVRAVQFRPFVYDAMNQRVPVAIEPMTPQDAATTTKEPRWQTDWTSEYISKGKFDIYGLKTQIGELVALGAYEISEDVVAVHIVYMESQAQSNPTICERPKYHGIGRAL
;
A
#
# COMPACT_ATOMS: atom_id res chain seq x y z
N MET A 1 -17.03 7.85 15.67
CA MET A 1 -15.93 7.75 16.60
C MET A 1 -14.69 7.23 15.88
N ARG A 2 -13.69 7.92 15.92
CA ARG A 2 -12.39 7.61 15.34
C ARG A 2 -12.16 8.16 13.95
N PHE A 3 -12.54 9.41 13.76
CA PHE A 3 -11.83 10.34 12.90
C PHE A 3 -10.31 10.38 13.16
N TRP A 4 -9.92 9.61 14.14
CA TRP A 4 -8.61 9.53 14.71
C TRP A 4 -7.57 8.99 13.78
N ASN A 5 -7.97 8.18 12.84
CA ASN A 5 -6.99 7.31 12.22
C ASN A 5 -6.29 7.87 10.99
N LYS A 6 -6.99 8.60 10.13
CA LYS A 6 -6.33 9.10 8.91
C LYS A 6 -5.39 10.28 9.19
N LYS A 7 -5.81 11.19 10.05
CA LYS A 7 -5.02 12.38 10.32
C LYS A 7 -3.79 12.10 11.18
N ARG A 8 -3.92 11.22 12.17
CA ARG A 8 -2.80 10.91 13.08
C ARG A 8 -1.78 9.94 12.50
N ARG A 9 -2.11 9.19 11.46
CA ARG A 9 -1.14 8.34 10.75
C ARG A 9 -0.30 9.14 9.77
N CYS A 10 -0.90 10.12 9.13
CA CYS A 10 -0.11 11.16 8.47
C CYS A 10 0.74 11.92 9.50
N ASP A 11 0.23 12.13 10.70
CA ASP A 11 0.96 12.79 11.79
C ASP A 11 2.08 11.91 12.37
N ALA A 12 1.94 10.58 12.39
CA ALA A 12 3.02 9.69 12.79
C ALA A 12 4.16 9.68 11.75
N PHE A 13 3.83 9.77 10.48
CA PHE A 13 4.81 9.97 9.42
C PHE A 13 5.47 11.36 9.52
N ASN A 14 4.67 12.38 9.83
CA ASN A 14 5.17 13.72 10.12
C ASN A 14 5.94 13.77 11.43
N LEU A 15 5.59 12.94 12.42
CA LEU A 15 6.32 12.84 13.68
C LEU A 15 7.71 12.24 13.48
N LEU A 16 7.85 11.23 12.61
CA LEU A 16 9.14 10.69 12.22
C LEU A 16 9.99 11.74 11.48
N LEU A 17 9.38 12.54 10.60
CA LEU A 17 10.01 13.70 9.96
C LEU A 17 10.36 14.79 10.96
N HIS A 18 9.53 14.98 11.99
CA HIS A 18 9.76 15.95 13.05
C HIS A 18 10.88 15.54 14.01
N PHE A 19 11.01 14.24 14.30
CA PHE A 19 12.16 13.69 15.02
C PHE A 19 13.47 13.88 14.28
N SER A 20 13.44 13.86 12.94
CA SER A 20 14.61 14.09 12.10
C SER A 20 15.08 15.55 12.09
N GLN A 21 14.27 16.48 12.59
CA GLN A 21 14.64 17.89 12.74
C GLN A 21 15.40 18.21 14.04
N LYS A 22 15.63 17.23 14.90
CA LYS A 22 16.50 17.41 16.06
C LYS A 22 17.94 17.63 15.60
N PRO A 23 18.72 18.54 16.24
CA PRO A 23 20.02 18.98 15.74
C PRO A 23 21.10 17.87 15.64
N TRP A 24 20.81 16.68 16.13
CA TRP A 24 21.68 15.48 16.09
C TRP A 24 21.35 14.52 14.93
N TYR A 25 20.25 14.76 14.19
CA TYR A 25 19.97 14.03 12.97
C TYR A 25 20.62 14.71 11.77
N THR A 26 21.32 13.91 10.98
CA THR A 26 21.98 14.41 9.78
C THR A 26 20.99 14.54 8.63
N ALA A 27 21.30 15.43 7.65
CA ALA A 27 20.51 15.53 6.42
C ALA A 27 20.42 14.20 5.64
N TYR A 28 21.34 13.28 5.91
CA TYR A 28 21.36 11.92 5.37
C TYR A 28 20.19 11.07 5.90
N GLU A 29 19.87 11.16 7.18
CA GLU A 29 18.76 10.43 7.79
C GLU A 29 17.40 10.90 7.29
N VAL A 30 17.26 12.20 7.02
CA VAL A 30 16.07 12.76 6.38
C VAL A 30 15.90 12.22 4.95
N ARG A 31 16.97 12.04 4.21
CA ARG A 31 16.94 11.45 2.86
C ARG A 31 16.63 9.96 2.85
N ALA A 32 17.04 9.22 3.88
CA ALA A 32 16.75 7.81 4.02
C ALA A 32 15.24 7.52 4.18
N VAL A 33 14.45 8.51 4.62
CA VAL A 33 12.99 8.41 4.77
C VAL A 33 12.24 8.66 3.45
N GLN A 34 12.91 9.11 2.38
CA GLN A 34 12.28 9.26 1.06
C GLN A 34 12.14 7.91 0.37
N PHE A 35 11.10 7.20 0.75
CA PHE A 35 10.74 5.94 0.12
C PHE A 35 10.10 6.22 -1.26
N ARG A 36 10.72 5.69 -2.30
CA ARG A 36 10.21 5.74 -3.68
C ARG A 36 9.91 4.33 -4.14
N PRO A 37 8.70 3.81 -3.91
CA PRO A 37 8.36 2.46 -4.28
C PRO A 37 8.33 2.29 -5.80
N PHE A 38 8.71 1.12 -6.24
CA PHE A 38 8.63 0.72 -7.64
C PHE A 38 8.36 -0.79 -7.74
N VAL A 39 7.81 -1.17 -8.86
CA VAL A 39 7.68 -2.57 -9.27
C VAL A 39 8.47 -2.78 -10.55
N TYR A 40 8.61 -4.02 -10.99
CA TYR A 40 9.22 -4.36 -12.27
C TYR A 40 8.15 -4.78 -13.25
N ASP A 41 8.26 -4.34 -14.50
CA ASP A 41 7.43 -4.84 -15.59
C ASP A 41 7.97 -6.18 -16.13
N ALA A 42 7.30 -6.72 -17.17
CA ALA A 42 7.69 -7.98 -17.80
C ALA A 42 9.09 -7.96 -18.44
N MET A 43 9.63 -6.78 -18.70
CA MET A 43 10.98 -6.56 -19.25
C MET A 43 12.02 -6.22 -18.17
N ASN A 44 11.69 -6.44 -16.91
CA ASN A 44 12.52 -6.08 -15.75
C ASN A 44 12.88 -4.60 -15.65
N GLN A 45 12.06 -3.73 -16.23
CA GLN A 45 12.21 -2.28 -16.09
C GLN A 45 11.46 -1.80 -14.84
N ARG A 46 12.03 -0.83 -14.16
CA ARG A 46 11.40 -0.22 -12.99
C ARG A 46 10.20 0.62 -13.41
N VAL A 47 9.07 0.38 -12.77
CA VAL A 47 7.85 1.17 -12.91
C VAL A 47 7.57 1.85 -11.60
N PRO A 48 7.65 3.19 -11.54
CA PRO A 48 7.33 3.94 -10.33
C PRO A 48 5.87 3.72 -9.93
N VAL A 49 5.63 3.56 -8.65
CA VAL A 49 4.29 3.40 -8.08
C VAL A 49 4.12 4.31 -6.88
N ALA A 50 2.88 4.62 -6.54
CA ALA A 50 2.52 5.36 -5.34
C ALA A 50 1.68 4.50 -4.41
N ILE A 51 1.89 4.65 -3.11
CA ILE A 51 1.06 4.03 -2.08
C ILE A 51 0.02 5.06 -1.66
N GLU A 52 -1.24 4.75 -1.86
CA GLU A 52 -2.36 5.64 -1.56
C GLU A 52 -3.45 4.90 -0.79
N PRO A 53 -4.23 5.58 0.06
CA PRO A 53 -5.40 4.97 0.68
C PRO A 53 -6.36 4.43 -0.39
N MET A 54 -6.91 3.24 -0.16
CA MET A 54 -7.90 2.64 -1.04
C MET A 54 -9.14 3.54 -1.15
N THR A 55 -9.58 3.79 -2.37
CA THR A 55 -10.82 4.50 -2.66
C THR A 55 -11.96 3.51 -2.97
N PRO A 56 -13.25 3.95 -2.91
CA PRO A 56 -14.36 3.11 -3.36
C PRO A 56 -14.22 2.64 -4.81
N GLN A 57 -13.64 3.48 -5.68
CA GLN A 57 -13.38 3.13 -7.08
C GLN A 57 -12.33 2.02 -7.20
N ASP A 58 -11.30 2.04 -6.35
CA ASP A 58 -10.29 0.98 -6.30
C ASP A 58 -10.94 -0.35 -5.91
N ALA A 59 -11.77 -0.36 -4.87
CA ALA A 59 -12.50 -1.55 -4.48
C ALA A 59 -13.42 -2.06 -5.60
N ALA A 60 -14.14 -1.18 -6.26
CA ALA A 60 -14.98 -1.54 -7.40
C ALA A 60 -14.19 -2.11 -8.58
N THR A 61 -12.98 -1.63 -8.82
CA THR A 61 -12.10 -2.13 -9.87
C THR A 61 -11.75 -3.60 -9.66
N THR A 62 -11.62 -4.05 -8.42
CA THR A 62 -11.28 -5.45 -8.09
C THR A 62 -12.38 -6.46 -8.47
N THR A 63 -13.61 -5.99 -8.66
CA THR A 63 -14.76 -6.83 -9.03
C THR A 63 -14.87 -7.05 -10.55
N LYS A 64 -14.16 -6.26 -11.35
CA LYS A 64 -14.16 -6.36 -12.82
C LYS A 64 -13.24 -7.48 -13.29
N GLU A 65 -13.58 -8.08 -14.41
CA GLU A 65 -12.70 -9.07 -15.04
C GLU A 65 -11.39 -8.47 -15.57
N PRO A 66 -10.24 -9.12 -15.34
CA PRO A 66 -10.06 -10.33 -14.53
C PRO A 66 -10.20 -10.03 -13.03
N ARG A 67 -11.11 -10.76 -12.40
CA ARG A 67 -11.53 -10.50 -11.02
C ARG A 67 -10.43 -10.87 -10.01
N TRP A 68 -10.33 -10.08 -8.96
CA TRP A 68 -9.46 -10.37 -7.83
C TRP A 68 -10.06 -11.48 -6.95
N GLN A 69 -9.21 -12.17 -6.20
CA GLN A 69 -9.64 -13.31 -5.37
C GLN A 69 -10.38 -12.86 -4.11
N THR A 70 -9.92 -11.78 -3.51
CA THR A 70 -10.54 -11.21 -2.30
C THR A 70 -11.67 -10.26 -2.69
N ASP A 71 -12.78 -10.33 -1.97
CA ASP A 71 -13.85 -9.34 -2.10
C ASP A 71 -13.52 -8.07 -1.30
N TRP A 72 -12.82 -7.16 -1.93
CA TRP A 72 -12.44 -5.87 -1.35
C TRP A 72 -13.61 -4.92 -1.13
N THR A 73 -14.80 -5.26 -1.63
CA THR A 73 -16.05 -4.51 -1.40
C THR A 73 -16.85 -5.03 -0.23
N SER A 74 -16.43 -6.14 0.40
CA SER A 74 -17.15 -6.77 1.49
C SER A 74 -17.29 -5.85 2.70
N GLU A 75 -18.37 -6.04 3.47
CA GLU A 75 -18.58 -5.32 4.73
C GLU A 75 -17.46 -5.60 5.75
N TYR A 76 -16.94 -6.81 5.75
CA TYR A 76 -15.83 -7.19 6.63
C TYR A 76 -14.62 -6.30 6.42
N ILE A 77 -14.29 -6.00 5.16
CA ILE A 77 -13.18 -5.11 4.82
C ILE A 77 -13.55 -3.65 5.00
N SER A 78 -14.72 -3.22 4.49
CA SER A 78 -15.13 -1.81 4.50
C SER A 78 -15.47 -1.29 5.90
N LYS A 79 -16.04 -2.14 6.75
CA LYS A 79 -16.38 -1.83 8.15
C LYS A 79 -15.34 -2.32 9.14
N GLY A 80 -14.33 -3.03 8.69
CA GLY A 80 -13.24 -3.53 9.52
C GLY A 80 -12.34 -2.43 10.05
N LYS A 81 -11.52 -2.77 11.04
CA LYS A 81 -10.54 -1.86 11.66
C LYS A 81 -9.23 -1.79 10.86
N PHE A 82 -9.31 -2.03 9.57
CA PHE A 82 -8.13 -2.10 8.72
C PHE A 82 -7.83 -0.75 8.08
N ASP A 83 -6.55 -0.48 7.93
CA ASP A 83 -6.08 0.52 6.99
C ASP A 83 -5.75 -0.16 5.69
N ILE A 84 -6.36 0.30 4.63
CA ILE A 84 -6.23 -0.29 3.33
C ILE A 84 -5.53 0.70 2.41
N TYR A 85 -4.42 0.26 1.84
CA TYR A 85 -3.64 1.03 0.89
C TYR A 85 -3.57 0.32 -0.44
N GLY A 86 -3.61 1.11 -1.49
CA GLY A 86 -3.42 0.65 -2.86
C GLY A 86 -2.07 1.09 -3.41
N LEU A 87 -1.50 0.24 -4.23
CA LEU A 87 -0.31 0.50 -5.00
C LEU A 87 -0.72 0.85 -6.42
N LYS A 88 -0.43 2.07 -6.87
CA LYS A 88 -0.86 2.58 -8.18
C LYS A 88 0.31 3.03 -9.03
N THR A 89 0.23 2.78 -10.32
CA THR A 89 1.15 3.34 -11.30
C THR A 89 0.87 4.83 -11.53
N GLN A 90 1.77 5.51 -12.23
CA GLN A 90 1.62 6.93 -12.57
C GLN A 90 0.39 7.22 -13.44
N ILE A 91 -0.08 6.24 -14.22
CA ILE A 91 -1.30 6.34 -15.02
C ILE A 91 -2.57 5.95 -14.25
N GLY A 92 -2.46 5.68 -12.95
CA GLY A 92 -3.58 5.34 -12.09
C GLY A 92 -4.02 3.87 -12.10
N GLU A 93 -3.23 2.97 -12.70
CA GLU A 93 -3.51 1.53 -12.67
C GLU A 93 -3.30 0.98 -11.26
N LEU A 94 -4.33 0.32 -10.73
CA LEU A 94 -4.26 -0.35 -9.44
C LEU A 94 -3.51 -1.68 -9.57
N VAL A 95 -2.34 -1.76 -8.96
CA VAL A 95 -1.45 -2.93 -9.03
C VAL A 95 -1.67 -3.90 -7.89
N ALA A 96 -1.93 -3.39 -6.69
CA ALA A 96 -2.13 -4.20 -5.50
C ALA A 96 -2.93 -3.46 -4.44
N LEU A 97 -3.49 -4.23 -3.50
CA LEU A 97 -4.12 -3.73 -2.28
C LEU A 97 -3.53 -4.46 -1.07
N GLY A 98 -3.40 -3.74 0.02
CA GLY A 98 -2.99 -4.30 1.31
C GLY A 98 -3.86 -3.77 2.43
N ALA A 99 -4.31 -4.66 3.31
CA ALA A 99 -5.04 -4.33 4.52
C ALA A 99 -4.15 -4.57 5.74
N TYR A 100 -4.02 -3.56 6.57
CA TYR A 100 -3.12 -3.54 7.70
C TYR A 100 -3.88 -3.23 8.98
N GLU A 101 -3.47 -3.86 10.06
CA GLU A 101 -3.91 -3.54 11.41
C GLU A 101 -2.71 -3.02 12.21
N ILE A 102 -2.85 -1.81 12.75
CA ILE A 102 -1.82 -1.20 13.56
C ILE A 102 -2.19 -1.37 15.02
N SER A 103 -1.34 -2.05 15.78
CA SER A 103 -1.47 -2.15 17.23
C SER A 103 -0.96 -0.87 17.88
N GLU A 104 -1.78 -0.28 18.75
CA GLU A 104 -1.40 0.91 19.53
C GLU A 104 -0.48 0.55 20.72
N ASP A 105 -0.60 -0.68 21.23
CA ASP A 105 0.11 -1.14 22.43
C ASP A 105 1.53 -1.63 22.14
N VAL A 106 1.76 -2.05 20.91
CA VAL A 106 3.06 -2.50 20.44
C VAL A 106 3.35 -1.80 19.12
N VAL A 107 4.58 -1.38 18.90
CA VAL A 107 4.99 -0.82 17.60
C VAL A 107 5.04 -1.96 16.57
N ALA A 108 3.88 -2.45 16.20
CA ALA A 108 3.71 -3.55 15.25
C ALA A 108 2.63 -3.24 14.23
N VAL A 109 2.94 -3.52 12.98
CA VAL A 109 1.98 -3.50 11.88
C VAL A 109 1.71 -4.94 11.48
N HIS A 110 0.45 -5.35 11.60
CA HIS A 110 0.00 -6.66 11.19
C HIS A 110 -0.56 -6.59 9.77
N ILE A 111 0.03 -7.33 8.85
CA ILE A 111 -0.49 -7.49 7.50
C ILE A 111 -1.61 -8.51 7.55
N VAL A 112 -2.83 -8.07 7.31
CA VAL A 112 -4.02 -8.95 7.36
C VAL A 112 -4.27 -9.59 6.01
N TYR A 113 -4.27 -8.79 4.95
CA TYR A 113 -4.43 -9.22 3.56
C TYR A 113 -3.46 -8.46 2.66
N MET A 114 -2.99 -9.14 1.65
CA MET A 114 -2.21 -8.53 0.57
C MET A 114 -2.53 -9.26 -0.73
N GLU A 115 -2.90 -8.54 -1.76
CA GLU A 115 -3.25 -9.11 -3.04
C GLU A 115 -2.79 -8.21 -4.19
N SER A 116 -2.21 -8.83 -5.21
CA SER A 116 -1.89 -8.17 -6.47
C SER A 116 -3.04 -8.33 -7.47
N GLN A 117 -3.12 -7.44 -8.44
CA GLN A 117 -4.05 -7.59 -9.55
C GLN A 117 -3.90 -8.98 -10.20
N ALA A 118 -4.99 -9.49 -10.77
CA ALA A 118 -5.01 -10.86 -11.33
C ALA A 118 -3.93 -11.07 -12.41
N GLN A 119 -3.68 -10.06 -13.25
CA GLN A 119 -2.65 -10.10 -14.30
C GLN A 119 -1.22 -10.16 -13.76
N SER A 120 -1.02 -9.82 -12.49
CA SER A 120 0.29 -9.85 -11.83
C SER A 120 0.39 -10.91 -10.74
N ASN A 121 -0.67 -11.68 -10.52
CA ASN A 121 -0.67 -12.74 -9.54
C ASN A 121 -0.06 -14.02 -10.11
N PRO A 122 1.11 -14.46 -9.61
CA PRO A 122 1.80 -15.64 -10.17
C PRO A 122 1.05 -16.95 -9.95
N THR A 123 0.05 -16.98 -9.04
CA THR A 123 -0.79 -18.17 -8.87
C THR A 123 -1.88 -18.30 -9.93
N ILE A 124 -2.18 -17.24 -10.65
CA ILE A 124 -3.22 -17.18 -11.67
C ILE A 124 -2.62 -17.02 -13.08
N CYS A 125 -1.54 -16.26 -13.18
CA CYS A 125 -0.93 -15.89 -14.45
C CYS A 125 0.51 -16.40 -14.55
N GLU A 126 0.82 -17.11 -15.63
CA GLU A 126 2.17 -17.63 -15.86
C GLU A 126 3.21 -16.54 -16.13
N ARG A 127 2.76 -15.42 -16.70
CA ARG A 127 3.62 -14.27 -17.00
C ARG A 127 3.03 -13.01 -16.34
N PRO A 128 3.39 -12.76 -15.09
CA PRO A 128 2.91 -11.56 -14.37
C PRO A 128 3.25 -10.28 -15.12
N LYS A 129 2.29 -9.37 -15.21
CA LYS A 129 2.50 -8.04 -15.79
C LYS A 129 3.52 -7.24 -14.98
N TYR A 130 3.40 -7.30 -13.64
CA TYR A 130 4.35 -6.70 -12.71
C TYR A 130 4.82 -7.73 -11.70
N HIS A 131 6.07 -7.57 -11.23
CA HIS A 131 6.61 -8.37 -10.13
C HIS A 131 7.37 -7.49 -9.14
N GLY A 132 7.73 -8.04 -7.98
CA GLY A 132 8.29 -7.28 -6.86
C GLY A 132 7.25 -6.47 -6.09
N ILE A 133 5.97 -6.75 -6.27
CA ILE A 133 4.83 -6.02 -5.68
C ILE A 133 4.84 -6.10 -4.15
N GLY A 134 5.03 -7.28 -3.58
CA GLY A 134 5.05 -7.46 -2.13
C GLY A 134 6.19 -6.71 -1.43
N ARG A 135 7.24 -6.36 -2.16
CA ARG A 135 8.33 -5.53 -1.66
C ARG A 135 7.97 -4.04 -1.65
N ALA A 136 7.11 -3.62 -2.57
CA ALA A 136 6.71 -2.23 -2.73
C ALA A 136 5.53 -1.86 -1.81
N LEU A 137 4.65 -2.80 -1.54
CA LEU A 137 3.47 -2.62 -0.69
C LEU A 137 3.79 -2.88 0.77
#